data_1759d0698be7d277804da827d4023652
#
_entry.id   1759d0698be7d277804da827d4023652
#
_cell.length_a   1.000
_cell.length_b   1.000
_cell.length_c   1.000
_cell.angle_alpha   90.00
_cell.angle_beta   90.00
_cell.angle_gamma   90.00
#
_symmetry.space_group_name_H-M   'P 1'
#
loop_
_entity.id
_entity.type
_entity.pdbx_description
1 polymer ?
#
loop_
_entity_poly.entity_id
_entity_poly.type
_entity_poly.pdbx_seq_one_letter_code
_entity_poly.pdbx_strand_id
1 'polypeptide(L)'
;QLYTPLHNATPSYTRTRFAMPHLSAVWAWGRPDRQRGLIFSNLMFSINRLANFNRDVQVEGQDLGMVQTICNITNDQGGVAEKYLQNKPWDDVEIGWLSMLGYEAYLINPIEDNQWQPAVNLVDGSLSVSETGSAEQYTLSWAGNISNQWYVGVNLNVPTLSYTKRTTHYETDRINSAELKSLYHLSGVGVSGTVGLIYRPIQALRIGASFQTPTVMGMTMQTEGDMYSKIGEQKYSVLTPESGAVSTELTSPLRTSVSVAGQLGNIGLLALQYDYAHSSEMEDVHTLRVGAEAQVSRGLFINAGYVYESSFLQEDPIWMLGYNEIRTDMDYRYTPQTQYASVGLG
;
A
#
# COMPACT_ATOMS: atom_id res chain seq x y z
N GLN A 1 -23.46 -2.61 -3.20
CA GLN A 1 -23.03 -1.20 -3.35
C GLN A 1 -22.86 -0.60 -1.96
N LEU A 2 -21.65 -0.72 -1.41
CA LEU A 2 -21.28 -0.17 -0.09
C LEU A 2 -20.54 1.18 -0.28
N TYR A 3 -21.05 2.03 -1.12
CA TYR A 3 -20.55 3.38 -1.27
C TYR A 3 -21.56 4.33 -0.64
N THR A 4 -21.35 4.66 0.62
CA THR A 4 -21.96 5.86 1.18
C THR A 4 -21.06 7.02 0.82
N PRO A 5 -21.41 7.88 -0.15
CA PRO A 5 -20.63 9.08 -0.37
C PRO A 5 -20.69 9.89 0.92
N LEU A 6 -19.54 10.34 1.41
CA LEU A 6 -19.44 11.27 2.52
C LEU A 6 -20.10 12.61 2.12
N HIS A 7 -21.41 12.64 2.11
CA HIS A 7 -22.18 13.86 1.89
C HIS A 7 -22.04 14.71 3.16
N ASN A 8 -21.46 15.89 3.02
CA ASN A 8 -21.21 16.88 4.07
C ASN A 8 -20.05 16.58 5.05
N ALA A 9 -19.10 15.74 4.69
CA ALA A 9 -17.90 15.58 5.48
C ALA A 9 -16.84 16.62 5.14
N THR A 10 -16.26 17.25 6.14
CA THR A 10 -15.17 18.22 5.97
C THR A 10 -13.87 17.58 6.41
N PRO A 11 -13.04 17.06 5.48
CA PRO A 11 -11.75 16.49 5.85
C PRO A 11 -10.77 17.61 6.23
N SER A 12 -10.08 17.45 7.33
CA SER A 12 -8.93 18.28 7.71
C SER A 12 -7.65 17.44 7.68
N TYR A 13 -6.60 18.00 7.11
CA TYR A 13 -5.29 17.35 7.01
C TYR A 13 -4.18 18.32 7.34
N THR A 14 -3.32 17.98 8.29
CA THR A 14 -2.12 18.80 8.54
C THR A 14 -1.03 17.94 9.21
N ARG A 15 0.10 17.71 8.51
CA ARG A 15 1.30 17.17 9.15
C ARG A 15 2.56 17.57 8.40
N THR A 16 3.50 18.22 9.08
CA THR A 16 4.83 18.54 8.54
C THR A 16 5.87 17.66 9.21
N ARG A 17 6.67 16.92 8.42
CA ARG A 17 7.76 16.08 8.93
C ARG A 17 8.99 16.19 8.04
N PHE A 18 10.16 16.14 8.68
CA PHE A 18 11.42 15.95 7.98
C PHE A 18 11.58 14.46 7.63
N ALA A 19 11.94 14.19 6.39
CA ALA A 19 12.24 12.84 5.92
C ALA A 19 13.48 12.87 5.03
N MET A 20 14.39 11.92 5.24
CA MET A 20 15.51 11.67 4.34
C MET A 20 15.07 10.59 3.33
N PRO A 21 14.82 10.95 2.06
CA PRO A 21 14.26 10.01 1.10
C PRO A 21 15.28 9.02 0.56
N HIS A 22 16.55 9.40 0.55
CA HIS A 22 17.64 8.62 -0.03
C HIS A 22 18.99 8.93 0.62
N LEU A 23 19.77 7.90 0.88
CA LEU A 23 21.18 7.97 1.24
C LEU A 23 21.93 6.89 0.48
N SER A 24 23.06 7.23 -0.15
CA SER A 24 23.89 6.22 -0.82
C SER A 24 25.39 6.51 -0.70
N ALA A 25 26.16 5.44 -0.76
CA ALA A 25 27.60 5.48 -0.90
C ALA A 25 28.01 4.58 -2.08
N VAL A 26 28.89 5.08 -2.93
CA VAL A 26 29.40 4.36 -4.11
C VAL A 26 30.90 4.32 -4.09
N TRP A 27 31.44 3.13 -4.23
CA TRP A 27 32.87 2.88 -4.45
C TRP A 27 33.06 2.45 -5.90
N ALA A 28 33.88 3.19 -6.63
CA ALA A 28 34.13 2.94 -8.04
C ALA A 28 35.59 2.60 -8.28
N TRP A 29 35.82 1.56 -9.04
CA TRP A 29 37.14 1.14 -9.52
C TRP A 29 37.15 1.12 -11.03
N GLY A 30 38.14 1.73 -11.66
CA GLY A 30 38.19 1.81 -13.09
C GLY A 30 39.58 1.61 -13.64
N ARG A 31 39.66 1.14 -14.87
CA ARG A 31 40.88 1.11 -15.70
C ARG A 31 40.56 1.85 -17.00
N PRO A 32 40.56 3.19 -16.96
CA PRO A 32 40.14 4.03 -18.10
C PRO A 32 41.02 3.87 -19.33
N ASP A 33 42.25 3.37 -19.16
CA ASP A 33 43.21 3.02 -20.22
C ASP A 33 42.78 1.77 -21.03
N ARG A 34 41.89 0.94 -20.51
CA ARG A 34 41.40 -0.24 -21.21
C ARG A 34 40.16 0.07 -22.08
N GLN A 35 40.20 -0.44 -23.29
CA GLN A 35 39.04 -0.37 -24.22
C GLN A 35 38.24 -1.67 -24.28
N ARG A 36 38.75 -2.77 -23.68
CA ARG A 36 38.11 -4.10 -23.71
C ARG A 36 38.12 -4.76 -22.34
N GLY A 37 37.15 -5.61 -22.11
CA GLY A 37 36.95 -6.31 -20.84
C GLY A 37 36.26 -5.41 -19.80
N LEU A 38 36.39 -5.73 -18.52
CA LEU A 38 35.84 -4.95 -17.43
C LEU A 38 36.60 -3.64 -17.27
N ILE A 39 35.99 -2.54 -17.65
CA ILE A 39 36.57 -1.18 -17.65
C ILE A 39 36.31 -0.50 -16.31
N PHE A 40 35.08 -0.56 -15.83
CA PHE A 40 34.66 -0.01 -14.54
C PHE A 40 33.85 -1.05 -13.75
N SER A 41 34.03 -1.02 -12.44
CA SER A 41 33.28 -1.79 -11.48
C SER A 41 32.88 -0.89 -10.34
N ASN A 42 31.62 -0.95 -9.94
CA ASN A 42 31.07 -0.14 -8.87
C ASN A 42 30.42 -1.05 -7.83
N LEU A 43 30.64 -0.74 -6.57
CA LEU A 43 29.87 -1.28 -5.45
C LEU A 43 29.10 -0.11 -4.82
N MET A 44 27.82 -0.31 -4.55
CA MET A 44 26.95 0.69 -3.95
C MET A 44 26.20 0.11 -2.76
N PHE A 45 26.13 0.87 -1.71
CA PHE A 45 25.14 0.67 -0.65
C PHE A 45 24.18 1.86 -0.65
N SER A 46 22.87 1.59 -0.57
CA SER A 46 21.87 2.65 -0.48
C SER A 46 20.74 2.29 0.48
N ILE A 47 20.17 3.34 1.05
CA ILE A 47 18.93 3.31 1.82
C ILE A 47 17.94 4.20 1.07
N ASN A 48 16.81 3.62 0.65
CA ASN A 48 15.75 4.33 -0.05
C ASN A 48 14.46 4.25 0.76
N ARG A 49 13.80 5.37 0.98
CA ARG A 49 12.44 5.37 1.52
C ARG A 49 11.46 5.10 0.39
N LEU A 50 10.79 3.94 0.44
CA LEU A 50 9.80 3.52 -0.55
C LEU A 50 8.46 4.20 -0.33
N ALA A 51 8.05 4.33 0.95
CA ALA A 51 6.79 4.97 1.32
C ALA A 51 6.90 5.66 2.69
N ASN A 52 6.08 6.69 2.87
CA ASN A 52 5.89 7.38 4.13
C ASN A 52 4.39 7.36 4.44
N PHE A 53 4.01 6.68 5.51
CA PHE A 53 2.61 6.48 5.89
C PHE A 53 2.07 7.55 6.85
N ASN A 54 2.89 8.54 7.21
CA ASN A 54 2.50 9.56 8.17
C ASN A 54 1.36 10.43 7.63
N ARG A 55 0.14 10.14 8.09
CA ARG A 55 -1.08 10.84 7.70
C ARG A 55 -2.02 10.93 8.90
N ASP A 56 -2.63 12.09 9.09
CA ASP A 56 -3.73 12.28 10.03
C ASP A 56 -4.92 12.81 9.23
N VAL A 57 -6.05 12.15 9.35
CA VAL A 57 -7.31 12.54 8.68
C VAL A 57 -8.39 12.61 9.74
N GLN A 58 -9.16 13.67 9.74
CA GLN A 58 -10.36 13.81 10.55
C GLN A 58 -11.52 14.15 9.64
N VAL A 59 -12.62 13.44 9.82
CA VAL A 59 -13.86 13.62 9.08
C VAL A 59 -14.98 13.76 10.09
N GLU A 60 -15.80 14.78 9.92
CA GLU A 60 -17.03 14.99 10.70
C GLU A 60 -18.20 15.09 9.72
N GLY A 61 -19.31 14.48 10.06
CA GLY A 61 -20.46 14.46 9.17
C GLY A 61 -21.62 13.63 9.67
N GLN A 62 -22.59 13.47 8.81
CA GLN A 62 -23.76 12.64 9.06
C GLN A 62 -23.63 11.31 8.31
N ASP A 63 -24.25 10.29 8.87
CA ASP A 63 -24.35 8.94 8.26
C ASP A 63 -22.98 8.34 7.89
N LEU A 64 -21.99 8.39 8.80
CA LEU A 64 -20.69 7.77 8.61
C LEU A 64 -20.78 6.24 8.52
N GLY A 65 -21.85 5.66 9.07
CA GLY A 65 -22.25 4.28 8.81
C GLY A 65 -21.45 3.21 9.55
N MET A 66 -20.90 3.50 10.72
CA MET A 66 -20.17 2.50 11.52
C MET A 66 -21.02 1.27 11.83
N VAL A 67 -22.20 1.50 12.44
CA VAL A 67 -23.10 0.40 12.84
C VAL A 67 -23.60 -0.35 11.60
N GLN A 68 -23.92 0.36 10.52
CA GLN A 68 -24.31 -0.27 9.25
C GLN A 68 -23.19 -1.12 8.65
N THR A 69 -21.94 -0.66 8.73
CA THR A 69 -20.75 -1.43 8.28
C THR A 69 -20.60 -2.71 9.08
N ILE A 70 -20.79 -2.66 10.41
CA ILE A 70 -20.78 -3.85 11.26
C ILE A 70 -21.84 -4.85 10.82
N CYS A 71 -23.09 -4.40 10.59
CA CYS A 71 -24.17 -5.25 10.09
C CYS A 71 -23.82 -5.87 8.74
N ASN A 72 -23.30 -5.08 7.81
CA ASN A 72 -22.97 -5.55 6.48
C ASN A 72 -21.90 -6.65 6.50
N ILE A 73 -20.85 -6.46 7.30
CA ILE A 73 -19.79 -7.47 7.48
C ILE A 73 -20.35 -8.74 8.15
N THR A 74 -21.21 -8.58 9.15
CA THR A 74 -21.83 -9.72 9.85
C THR A 74 -22.82 -10.48 8.94
N ASN A 75 -23.42 -9.82 7.97
CA ASN A 75 -24.37 -10.39 7.00
C ASN A 75 -23.67 -10.99 5.76
N ASP A 76 -22.37 -10.75 5.59
CA ASP A 76 -21.63 -11.27 4.44
C ASP A 76 -21.64 -12.80 4.43
N GLN A 77 -21.57 -13.39 3.23
CA GLN A 77 -21.58 -14.84 3.02
C GLN A 77 -22.77 -15.60 3.64
N GLY A 78 -23.93 -14.94 3.79
CA GLY A 78 -25.13 -15.57 4.32
C GLY A 78 -25.40 -15.30 5.80
N GLY A 79 -24.59 -14.49 6.43
CA GLY A 79 -24.76 -14.04 7.81
C GLY A 79 -24.23 -15.02 8.87
N VAL A 80 -24.05 -14.50 10.07
CA VAL A 80 -23.56 -15.24 11.24
C VAL A 80 -24.73 -15.57 12.16
N ALA A 81 -24.96 -16.85 12.45
CA ALA A 81 -26.03 -17.24 13.38
C ALA A 81 -25.72 -16.74 14.81
N GLU A 82 -26.75 -16.18 15.49
CA GLU A 82 -26.64 -15.58 16.82
C GLU A 82 -25.98 -16.52 17.85
N LYS A 83 -26.31 -17.82 17.83
CA LYS A 83 -25.72 -18.81 18.73
C LYS A 83 -24.18 -18.87 18.70
N TYR A 84 -23.57 -18.50 17.56
CA TYR A 84 -22.11 -18.44 17.44
C TYR A 84 -21.55 -17.21 18.14
N LEU A 85 -22.18 -16.03 18.00
CA LEU A 85 -21.76 -14.82 18.67
C LEU A 85 -21.94 -14.89 20.20
N GLN A 86 -23.00 -15.56 20.68
CA GLN A 86 -23.25 -15.78 22.11
C GLN A 86 -22.11 -16.52 22.83
N ASN A 87 -21.38 -17.38 22.14
CA ASN A 87 -20.29 -18.17 22.71
C ASN A 87 -18.96 -17.42 22.78
N LYS A 88 -18.90 -16.16 22.35
CA LYS A 88 -17.69 -15.31 22.31
C LYS A 88 -16.49 -15.93 21.61
N PRO A 89 -16.63 -16.32 20.34
CA PRO A 89 -15.59 -17.06 19.61
C PRO A 89 -14.52 -16.13 19.05
N TRP A 90 -13.77 -15.43 19.91
CA TRP A 90 -12.70 -14.54 19.48
C TRP A 90 -11.57 -15.25 18.68
N ASP A 91 -11.46 -16.57 18.85
CA ASP A 91 -10.45 -17.37 18.15
C ASP A 91 -10.98 -18.03 16.87
N ASP A 92 -12.26 -17.82 16.53
CA ASP A 92 -12.86 -18.37 15.33
C ASP A 92 -12.53 -17.53 14.10
N VAL A 93 -11.88 -18.14 13.13
CA VAL A 93 -11.46 -17.47 11.89
C VAL A 93 -12.62 -17.12 10.95
N GLU A 94 -13.78 -17.73 11.14
CA GLU A 94 -14.98 -17.47 10.33
C GLU A 94 -15.84 -16.33 10.90
N ILE A 95 -15.56 -15.90 12.14
CA ILE A 95 -16.31 -14.85 12.84
C ILE A 95 -15.41 -13.64 13.07
N GLY A 96 -15.66 -12.57 12.35
CA GLY A 96 -14.89 -11.34 12.47
C GLY A 96 -15.01 -10.68 13.84
N TRP A 97 -13.93 -10.18 14.37
CA TRP A 97 -13.88 -9.45 15.65
C TRP A 97 -14.80 -8.22 15.65
N LEU A 98 -14.98 -7.58 14.49
CA LEU A 98 -15.88 -6.45 14.37
C LEU A 98 -17.34 -6.83 14.62
N SER A 99 -17.77 -8.03 14.14
CA SER A 99 -19.10 -8.58 14.42
C SER A 99 -19.29 -8.89 15.91
N MET A 100 -18.26 -9.44 16.56
CA MET A 100 -18.26 -9.70 17.99
C MET A 100 -18.38 -8.40 18.81
N LEU A 101 -17.59 -7.38 18.46
CA LEU A 101 -17.65 -6.06 19.11
C LEU A 101 -19.04 -5.43 18.97
N GLY A 102 -19.64 -5.50 17.77
CA GLY A 102 -20.97 -4.97 17.53
C GLY A 102 -22.07 -5.70 18.30
N TYR A 103 -21.99 -7.03 18.39
CA TYR A 103 -22.94 -7.86 19.14
C TYR A 103 -22.85 -7.62 20.65
N GLU A 104 -21.66 -7.75 21.22
CA GLU A 104 -21.41 -7.58 22.66
C GLU A 104 -21.68 -6.13 23.14
N ALA A 105 -21.55 -5.16 22.25
CA ALA A 105 -21.89 -3.75 22.52
C ALA A 105 -23.38 -3.41 22.28
N TYR A 106 -24.20 -4.40 21.93
CA TYR A 106 -25.63 -4.24 21.62
C TYR A 106 -25.93 -3.24 20.49
N LEU A 107 -25.04 -3.13 19.51
CA LEU A 107 -25.19 -2.24 18.36
C LEU A 107 -25.92 -2.90 17.18
N ILE A 108 -25.95 -4.22 17.16
CA ILE A 108 -26.58 -5.01 16.09
C ILE A 108 -27.59 -5.99 16.69
N ASN A 109 -28.72 -6.18 16.03
CA ASN A 109 -29.76 -7.10 16.43
C ASN A 109 -29.98 -8.20 15.37
N PRO A 110 -30.16 -9.48 15.77
CA PRO A 110 -30.47 -10.53 14.84
C PRO A 110 -31.88 -10.36 14.26
N ILE A 111 -32.05 -10.74 13.01
CA ILE A 111 -33.33 -10.89 12.33
C ILE A 111 -33.42 -12.31 11.72
N GLU A 112 -34.43 -12.59 10.92
CA GLU A 112 -34.60 -13.89 10.25
C GLU A 112 -33.39 -14.23 9.35
N ASP A 113 -33.18 -15.52 9.09
CA ASP A 113 -32.15 -16.06 8.18
C ASP A 113 -30.70 -15.68 8.51
N ASN A 114 -30.36 -15.62 9.79
CA ASN A 114 -29.02 -15.23 10.29
C ASN A 114 -28.56 -13.83 9.88
N GLN A 115 -29.51 -12.98 9.47
CA GLN A 115 -29.20 -11.60 9.10
C GLN A 115 -29.25 -10.67 10.33
N TRP A 116 -28.58 -9.54 10.22
CA TRP A 116 -28.42 -8.54 11.27
C TRP A 116 -28.82 -7.15 10.79
N GLN A 117 -29.39 -6.38 11.68
CA GLN A 117 -29.75 -4.99 11.46
C GLN A 117 -29.22 -4.09 12.59
N PRO A 118 -29.01 -2.79 12.31
CA PRO A 118 -28.66 -1.84 13.35
C PRO A 118 -29.69 -1.83 14.50
N ALA A 119 -29.19 -1.90 15.74
CA ALA A 119 -30.04 -1.76 16.93
C ALA A 119 -30.41 -0.30 17.19
N VAL A 120 -29.60 0.63 16.73
CA VAL A 120 -29.73 2.08 16.87
C VAL A 120 -29.40 2.77 15.54
N ASN A 121 -30.05 3.89 15.28
CA ASN A 121 -29.78 4.72 14.11
C ASN A 121 -28.99 5.95 14.54
N LEU A 122 -27.68 5.88 14.45
CA LEU A 122 -26.77 6.98 14.76
C LEU A 122 -26.55 7.83 13.52
N VAL A 123 -26.72 9.13 13.64
CA VAL A 123 -26.77 10.05 12.49
C VAL A 123 -25.55 10.94 12.41
N ASP A 124 -25.13 11.52 13.53
CA ASP A 124 -23.99 12.44 13.57
C ASP A 124 -22.74 11.69 14.02
N GLY A 125 -21.60 11.96 13.40
CA GLY A 125 -20.38 11.26 13.76
C GLY A 125 -19.09 11.95 13.38
N SER A 126 -18.00 11.37 13.86
CA SER A 126 -16.64 11.74 13.52
C SER A 126 -15.76 10.51 13.34
N LEU A 127 -14.88 10.56 12.36
CA LEU A 127 -13.86 9.55 12.11
C LEU A 127 -12.49 10.23 12.15
N SER A 128 -11.64 9.78 13.04
CA SER A 128 -10.23 10.21 13.12
C SER A 128 -9.33 9.02 12.79
N VAL A 129 -8.45 9.18 11.81
CA VAL A 129 -7.48 8.18 11.39
C VAL A 129 -6.09 8.78 11.48
N SER A 130 -5.23 8.17 12.27
CA SER A 130 -3.80 8.53 12.38
C SER A 130 -2.95 7.36 11.92
N GLU A 131 -2.20 7.59 10.85
CA GLU A 131 -1.26 6.62 10.30
C GLU A 131 0.16 7.10 10.52
N THR A 132 1.03 6.17 10.90
CA THR A 132 2.46 6.45 11.11
C THR A 132 3.32 5.31 10.62
N GLY A 133 4.55 5.62 10.22
CA GLY A 133 5.53 4.63 9.80
C GLY A 133 6.12 4.88 8.44
N SER A 134 6.91 3.94 7.97
CA SER A 134 7.59 3.99 6.67
C SER A 134 7.87 2.59 6.13
N ALA A 135 8.04 2.53 4.81
CA ALA A 135 8.71 1.42 4.14
C ALA A 135 10.06 1.91 3.64
N GLU A 136 11.12 1.19 3.95
CA GLU A 136 12.49 1.51 3.56
C GLU A 136 13.13 0.30 2.87
N GLN A 137 14.06 0.55 1.95
CA GLN A 137 14.79 -0.50 1.26
C GLN A 137 16.28 -0.26 1.39
N TYR A 138 16.97 -1.22 1.97
CA TYR A 138 18.42 -1.32 1.99
C TYR A 138 18.85 -2.11 0.76
N THR A 139 19.78 -1.55 -0.03
CA THR A 139 20.23 -2.19 -1.26
C THR A 139 21.76 -2.27 -1.29
N LEU A 140 22.28 -3.45 -1.52
CA LEU A 140 23.66 -3.68 -1.89
C LEU A 140 23.72 -4.01 -3.38
N SER A 141 24.48 -3.22 -4.14
CA SER A 141 24.55 -3.34 -5.60
C SER A 141 25.98 -3.48 -6.07
N TRP A 142 26.16 -4.30 -7.09
CA TRP A 142 27.37 -4.32 -7.90
C TRP A 142 27.00 -4.05 -9.35
N ALA A 143 27.80 -3.23 -10.04
CA ALA A 143 27.65 -2.96 -11.47
C ALA A 143 29.00 -2.94 -12.16
N GLY A 144 29.03 -3.48 -13.38
CA GLY A 144 30.20 -3.54 -14.23
C GLY A 144 29.94 -2.98 -15.64
N ASN A 145 30.94 -2.26 -16.17
CA ASN A 145 30.99 -1.81 -17.55
C ASN A 145 32.00 -2.67 -18.31
N ILE A 146 31.52 -3.40 -19.31
CA ILE A 146 32.34 -4.28 -20.13
C ILE A 146 32.43 -3.70 -21.55
N SER A 147 33.64 -3.29 -21.92
CA SER A 147 33.98 -2.80 -23.27
C SER A 147 33.14 -1.61 -23.75
N ASN A 148 32.54 -0.83 -22.84
CA ASN A 148 31.61 0.27 -23.13
C ASN A 148 30.37 -0.13 -23.98
N GLN A 149 30.12 -1.43 -24.11
CA GLN A 149 28.98 -1.98 -24.85
C GLN A 149 27.99 -2.71 -23.94
N TRP A 150 28.49 -3.40 -22.91
CA TRP A 150 27.66 -4.15 -21.98
C TRP A 150 27.79 -3.57 -20.59
N TYR A 151 26.66 -3.32 -19.95
CA TYR A 151 26.59 -2.89 -18.56
C TYR A 151 25.73 -3.90 -17.82
N VAL A 152 26.30 -4.54 -16.82
CA VAL A 152 25.65 -5.56 -16.02
C VAL A 152 25.52 -5.09 -14.60
N GLY A 153 24.43 -5.45 -13.94
CA GLY A 153 24.20 -5.08 -12.55
C GLY A 153 23.48 -6.18 -11.80
N VAL A 154 23.79 -6.29 -10.52
CA VAL A 154 23.11 -7.19 -9.57
C VAL A 154 22.86 -6.43 -8.29
N ASN A 155 21.63 -6.57 -7.76
CA ASN A 155 21.24 -5.97 -6.48
C ASN A 155 20.72 -7.04 -5.54
N LEU A 156 21.07 -6.91 -4.27
CA LEU A 156 20.39 -7.55 -3.15
C LEU A 156 19.59 -6.46 -2.43
N ASN A 157 18.29 -6.65 -2.31
CA ASN A 157 17.37 -5.70 -1.69
C ASN A 157 16.81 -6.30 -0.41
N VAL A 158 16.82 -5.51 0.66
CA VAL A 158 16.24 -5.85 1.96
C VAL A 158 15.23 -4.75 2.31
N PRO A 159 13.97 -4.87 1.89
CA PRO A 159 12.92 -3.96 2.30
C PRO A 159 12.52 -4.22 3.75
N THR A 160 12.18 -3.13 4.46
CA THR A 160 11.61 -3.14 5.79
C THR A 160 10.31 -2.35 5.79
N LEU A 161 9.35 -2.77 6.59
CA LEU A 161 8.07 -2.13 6.76
C LEU A 161 7.79 -1.91 8.25
N SER A 162 7.32 -0.74 8.60
CA SER A 162 6.69 -0.45 9.89
C SER A 162 5.51 0.47 9.64
N TYR A 163 4.33 0.04 10.02
CA TYR A 163 3.09 0.77 9.80
C TYR A 163 2.20 0.63 11.03
N THR A 164 1.68 1.74 11.50
CA THR A 164 0.71 1.79 12.59
C THR A 164 -0.44 2.68 12.19
N LYS A 165 -1.65 2.16 12.30
CA LYS A 165 -2.91 2.88 12.09
C LYS A 165 -3.69 2.89 13.39
N ARG A 166 -4.13 4.06 13.80
CA ARG A 166 -5.07 4.26 14.90
C ARG A 166 -6.31 4.93 14.36
N THR A 167 -7.45 4.33 14.67
CA THR A 167 -8.74 4.87 14.23
C THR A 167 -9.61 5.11 15.46
N THR A 168 -10.31 6.22 15.48
CA THR A 168 -11.41 6.48 16.40
C THR A 168 -12.62 6.86 15.56
N HIS A 169 -13.63 6.02 15.61
CA HIS A 169 -14.91 6.24 14.93
C HIS A 169 -15.98 6.43 15.99
N TYR A 170 -16.60 7.59 15.99
CA TYR A 170 -17.65 7.95 16.93
C TYR A 170 -18.93 8.31 16.16
N GLU A 171 -20.05 7.76 16.61
CA GLU A 171 -21.37 8.09 16.07
C GLU A 171 -22.37 8.31 17.21
N THR A 172 -23.30 9.21 17.01
CA THR A 172 -24.31 9.55 18.03
C THR A 172 -25.64 9.97 17.39
N ASP A 173 -26.69 9.76 18.14
CA ASP A 173 -27.95 10.46 18.01
C ASP A 173 -28.21 11.28 19.31
N ARG A 174 -29.43 11.70 19.55
CA ARG A 174 -29.76 12.50 20.75
C ARG A 174 -29.67 11.70 22.06
N ILE A 175 -29.74 10.38 22.01
CA ILE A 175 -29.86 9.49 23.19
C ILE A 175 -28.74 8.46 23.21
N ASN A 176 -28.42 7.91 22.03
CA ASN A 176 -27.50 6.80 21.88
C ASN A 176 -26.17 7.27 21.31
N SER A 177 -25.11 6.54 21.60
CA SER A 177 -23.79 6.77 21.00
C SER A 177 -22.98 5.49 20.92
N ALA A 178 -22.06 5.44 19.97
CA ALA A 178 -21.08 4.38 19.84
C ALA A 178 -19.71 4.96 19.52
N GLU A 179 -18.67 4.40 20.10
CA GLU A 179 -17.27 4.74 19.81
C GLU A 179 -16.47 3.46 19.61
N LEU A 180 -15.84 3.33 18.46
CA LEU A 180 -14.89 2.27 18.18
C LEU A 180 -13.48 2.87 18.10
N LYS A 181 -12.59 2.40 18.94
CA LYS A 181 -11.14 2.66 18.83
C LYS A 181 -10.47 1.41 18.31
N SER A 182 -9.63 1.55 17.29
CA SER A 182 -8.85 0.44 16.78
C SER A 182 -7.38 0.80 16.60
N LEU A 183 -6.53 -0.17 16.87
CA LEU A 183 -5.10 -0.16 16.59
C LEU A 183 -4.78 -1.30 15.64
N TYR A 184 -4.09 -0.96 14.57
CA TYR A 184 -3.49 -1.90 13.65
C TYR A 184 -2.00 -1.61 13.53
N HIS A 185 -1.16 -2.56 13.84
CA HIS A 185 0.29 -2.47 13.70
C HIS A 185 0.81 -3.58 12.80
N LEU A 186 1.61 -3.20 11.82
CA LEU A 186 2.20 -4.11 10.85
C LEU A 186 3.69 -3.81 10.74
N SER A 187 4.52 -4.82 10.93
CA SER A 187 5.97 -4.70 10.74
C SER A 187 6.52 -5.90 9.98
N GLY A 188 7.58 -5.70 9.22
CA GLY A 188 8.15 -6.80 8.46
C GLY A 188 9.51 -6.48 7.86
N VAL A 189 10.20 -7.56 7.49
CA VAL A 189 11.48 -7.52 6.78
C VAL A 189 11.42 -8.55 5.66
N GLY A 190 11.89 -8.16 4.48
CA GLY A 190 11.90 -9.03 3.31
C GLY A 190 13.27 -9.07 2.61
N VAL A 191 13.33 -9.89 1.58
CA VAL A 191 14.52 -10.01 0.72
C VAL A 191 14.10 -10.23 -0.73
N SER A 192 14.83 -9.60 -1.65
CA SER A 192 14.71 -9.85 -3.09
C SER A 192 16.05 -9.60 -3.80
N GLY A 193 16.18 -10.20 -4.99
CA GLY A 193 17.32 -10.00 -5.87
C GLY A 193 16.88 -9.32 -7.18
N THR A 194 17.76 -8.49 -7.75
CA THR A 194 17.56 -7.89 -9.07
C THR A 194 18.80 -8.10 -9.93
N VAL A 195 18.60 -8.49 -11.17
CA VAL A 195 19.65 -8.51 -12.19
C VAL A 195 19.26 -7.59 -13.34
N GLY A 196 20.23 -6.89 -13.88
CA GLY A 196 19.99 -5.95 -14.99
C GLY A 196 21.13 -6.00 -16.02
N LEU A 197 20.75 -5.76 -17.27
CA LEU A 197 21.64 -5.71 -18.40
C LEU A 197 21.29 -4.52 -19.29
N ILE A 198 22.31 -3.75 -19.71
CA ILE A 198 22.15 -2.76 -20.77
C ILE A 198 23.15 -3.09 -21.86
N TYR A 199 22.66 -3.20 -23.09
CA TYR A 199 23.45 -3.35 -24.28
C TYR A 199 23.45 -2.05 -25.10
N ARG A 200 24.62 -1.59 -25.44
CA ARG A 200 24.87 -0.38 -26.23
C ARG A 200 25.57 -0.73 -27.55
N PRO A 201 24.80 -1.12 -28.59
CA PRO A 201 25.38 -1.51 -29.88
C PRO A 201 26.10 -0.35 -30.57
N ILE A 202 25.58 0.84 -30.46
CA ILE A 202 26.13 2.10 -30.94
C ILE A 202 26.01 3.19 -29.91
N GLN A 203 26.71 4.31 -30.08
CA GLN A 203 26.67 5.39 -29.07
C GLN A 203 25.27 5.96 -28.84
N ALA A 204 24.45 5.98 -29.91
CA ALA A 204 23.14 6.57 -29.87
C ALA A 204 22.02 5.63 -29.35
N LEU A 205 22.26 4.32 -29.23
CA LEU A 205 21.21 3.35 -28.88
C LEU A 205 21.59 2.55 -27.63
N ARG A 206 20.65 2.42 -26.71
CA ARG A 206 20.71 1.55 -25.52
C ARG A 206 19.48 0.69 -25.46
N ILE A 207 19.69 -0.60 -25.19
CA ILE A 207 18.62 -1.59 -24.97
C ILE A 207 18.86 -2.15 -23.58
N GLY A 208 17.85 -2.12 -22.73
CA GLY A 208 17.91 -2.57 -21.34
C GLY A 208 16.93 -3.70 -21.08
N ALA A 209 17.31 -4.60 -20.18
CA ALA A 209 16.44 -5.59 -19.60
C ALA A 209 16.77 -5.75 -18.11
N SER A 210 15.77 -5.95 -17.28
CA SER A 210 15.98 -6.29 -15.88
C SER A 210 14.95 -7.31 -15.40
N PHE A 211 15.34 -8.07 -14.41
CA PHE A 211 14.52 -9.07 -13.74
C PHE A 211 14.71 -8.92 -12.24
N GLN A 212 13.60 -8.82 -11.51
CA GLN A 212 13.57 -8.79 -10.05
C GLN A 212 12.75 -9.98 -9.55
N THR A 213 13.34 -10.75 -8.65
CA THR A 213 12.62 -11.84 -7.97
C THR A 213 11.46 -11.29 -7.15
N PRO A 214 10.46 -12.11 -6.85
CA PRO A 214 9.53 -11.77 -5.78
C PRO A 214 10.29 -11.37 -4.51
N THR A 215 9.73 -10.41 -3.76
CA THR A 215 10.20 -10.10 -2.42
C THR A 215 9.41 -10.98 -1.45
N VAL A 216 10.09 -11.87 -0.77
CA VAL A 216 9.50 -12.63 0.33
C VAL A 216 9.70 -11.83 1.61
N MET A 217 8.60 -11.47 2.28
CA MET A 217 8.61 -10.63 3.47
C MET A 217 7.89 -11.36 4.61
N GLY A 218 8.64 -11.69 5.67
CA GLY A 218 8.05 -12.11 6.94
C GLY A 218 7.46 -10.90 7.64
N MET A 219 6.18 -10.96 7.99
CA MET A 219 5.44 -9.86 8.59
C MET A 219 4.84 -10.28 9.92
N THR A 220 4.69 -9.31 10.80
CA THR A 220 4.03 -9.45 12.09
C THR A 220 2.91 -8.43 12.16
N MET A 221 1.70 -8.90 12.42
CA MET A 221 0.48 -8.10 12.52
C MET A 221 -0.06 -8.15 13.95
N GLN A 222 -0.49 -7.02 14.47
CA GLN A 222 -1.17 -6.88 15.75
C GLN A 222 -2.40 -6.00 15.56
N THR A 223 -3.52 -6.45 16.09
CA THR A 223 -4.80 -5.74 16.03
C THR A 223 -5.41 -5.67 17.41
N GLU A 224 -5.93 -4.51 17.78
CA GLU A 224 -6.66 -4.28 19.05
C GLU A 224 -7.88 -3.41 18.76
N GLY A 225 -8.94 -3.60 19.52
CA GLY A 225 -10.17 -2.81 19.41
C GLY A 225 -10.92 -2.67 20.70
N ASP A 226 -11.42 -1.45 20.91
CA ASP A 226 -12.27 -1.06 22.03
C ASP A 226 -13.59 -0.53 21.48
N MET A 227 -14.70 -1.13 21.86
CA MET A 227 -16.03 -0.67 21.50
C MET A 227 -16.76 -0.16 22.74
N TYR A 228 -17.20 1.07 22.69
CA TYR A 228 -18.08 1.67 23.69
C TYR A 228 -19.43 1.94 23.05
N SER A 229 -20.51 1.60 23.75
CA SER A 229 -21.86 2.02 23.36
C SER A 229 -22.63 2.55 24.54
N LYS A 230 -23.54 3.48 24.25
CA LYS A 230 -24.58 3.95 25.15
C LYS A 230 -25.91 3.82 24.41
N ILE A 231 -26.81 3.01 24.96
CA ILE A 231 -28.14 2.76 24.41
C ILE A 231 -29.16 3.11 25.48
N GLY A 232 -29.84 4.25 25.32
CA GLY A 232 -30.65 4.86 26.37
C GLY A 232 -29.80 5.23 27.58
N GLU A 233 -30.08 4.60 28.74
CA GLU A 233 -29.31 4.81 29.96
C GLU A 233 -28.18 3.76 30.17
N GLN A 234 -28.22 2.69 29.42
CA GLN A 234 -27.26 1.58 29.55
C GLN A 234 -25.94 1.90 28.80
N LYS A 235 -24.82 1.51 29.41
CA LYS A 235 -23.47 1.68 28.85
C LYS A 235 -22.78 0.33 28.80
N TYR A 236 -22.15 0.07 27.68
CA TYR A 236 -21.41 -1.15 27.40
C TYR A 236 -19.98 -0.81 27.01
N SER A 237 -19.04 -1.67 27.38
CA SER A 237 -17.63 -1.56 27.00
C SER A 237 -17.11 -2.96 26.70
N VAL A 238 -16.62 -3.14 25.50
CA VAL A 238 -16.12 -4.42 24.98
C VAL A 238 -14.71 -4.21 24.47
N LEU A 239 -13.81 -5.05 24.91
CA LEU A 239 -12.41 -5.06 24.51
C LEU A 239 -12.14 -6.35 23.73
N THR A 240 -11.40 -6.27 22.64
CA THR A 240 -10.86 -7.49 22.03
C THR A 240 -9.86 -8.15 22.98
N PRO A 241 -9.66 -9.47 22.89
CA PRO A 241 -8.54 -10.11 23.55
C PRO A 241 -7.22 -9.45 23.12
N GLU A 242 -6.22 -9.43 24.01
CA GLU A 242 -4.87 -9.09 23.61
C GLU A 242 -4.45 -10.07 22.50
N SER A 243 -4.45 -9.60 21.25
CA SER A 243 -3.96 -10.41 20.17
C SER A 243 -2.45 -10.50 20.28
N GLY A 244 -1.94 -11.71 20.52
CA GLY A 244 -0.55 -11.99 20.26
C GLY A 244 -0.21 -11.57 18.82
N ALA A 245 1.03 -11.20 18.59
CA ALA A 245 1.50 -10.87 17.25
C ALA A 245 1.28 -12.07 16.31
N VAL A 246 0.47 -11.90 15.27
CA VAL A 246 0.23 -12.92 14.25
C VAL A 246 1.30 -12.78 13.18
N SER A 247 2.05 -13.88 12.95
CA SER A 247 3.03 -13.92 11.87
C SER A 247 2.34 -14.30 10.56
N THR A 248 2.64 -13.53 9.52
CA THR A 248 2.17 -13.79 8.15
C THR A 248 3.32 -13.60 7.17
N GLU A 249 3.16 -14.09 5.96
CA GLU A 249 4.13 -13.91 4.89
C GLU A 249 3.46 -13.15 3.75
N LEU A 250 4.15 -12.14 3.24
CA LEU A 250 3.73 -11.41 2.05
C LEU A 250 4.76 -11.63 0.95
N THR A 251 4.29 -12.03 -0.22
CA THR A 251 5.13 -12.16 -1.41
C THR A 251 4.75 -11.09 -2.43
N SER A 252 5.71 -10.21 -2.76
CA SER A 252 5.48 -9.21 -3.80
C SER A 252 5.55 -9.84 -5.20
N PRO A 253 4.94 -9.20 -6.22
CA PRO A 253 5.05 -9.66 -7.60
C PRO A 253 6.50 -9.76 -8.08
N LEU A 254 6.77 -10.80 -8.90
CA LEU A 254 7.93 -10.85 -9.78
C LEU A 254 7.85 -9.68 -10.76
N ARG A 255 8.97 -9.02 -11.08
CA ARG A 255 9.00 -7.91 -12.04
C ARG A 255 10.03 -8.12 -13.12
N THR A 256 9.61 -7.87 -14.36
CA THR A 256 10.47 -7.88 -15.53
C THR A 256 10.32 -6.57 -16.29
N SER A 257 11.42 -5.97 -16.68
CA SER A 257 11.42 -4.72 -17.44
C SER A 257 12.24 -4.86 -18.72
N VAL A 258 11.76 -4.28 -19.80
CA VAL A 258 12.50 -4.09 -21.03
C VAL A 258 12.44 -2.62 -21.44
N SER A 259 13.54 -2.11 -21.97
CA SER A 259 13.61 -0.70 -22.34
C SER A 259 14.49 -0.46 -23.56
N VAL A 260 14.18 0.62 -24.27
CA VAL A 260 15.01 1.13 -25.35
C VAL A 260 15.12 2.64 -25.22
N ALA A 261 16.33 3.16 -25.40
CA ALA A 261 16.58 4.60 -25.41
C ALA A 261 17.48 4.96 -26.59
N GLY A 262 17.06 5.98 -27.33
CA GLY A 262 17.74 6.48 -28.51
C GLY A 262 18.10 7.95 -28.39
N GLN A 263 19.34 8.29 -28.68
CA GLN A 263 19.81 9.68 -28.77
C GLN A 263 19.61 10.20 -30.18
N LEU A 264 18.92 11.31 -30.33
CA LEU A 264 18.63 11.97 -31.59
C LEU A 264 19.69 13.03 -31.88
N GLY A 265 20.88 12.60 -32.26
CA GLY A 265 22.02 13.51 -32.45
C GLY A 265 22.31 14.32 -31.19
N ASN A 266 22.46 15.65 -31.34
CA ASN A 266 22.64 16.60 -30.23
C ASN A 266 21.33 17.28 -29.82
N ILE A 267 20.18 16.83 -30.38
CA ILE A 267 18.91 17.55 -30.25
C ILE A 267 18.10 16.99 -29.08
N GLY A 268 18.22 15.68 -28.79
CA GLY A 268 17.40 15.11 -27.75
C GLY A 268 17.58 13.61 -27.53
N LEU A 269 16.71 13.08 -26.66
CA LEU A 269 16.64 11.68 -26.25
C LEU A 269 15.18 11.21 -26.30
N LEU A 270 14.96 9.99 -26.75
CA LEU A 270 13.68 9.27 -26.60
C LEU A 270 13.93 7.99 -25.80
N ALA A 271 13.02 7.67 -24.90
CA ALA A 271 13.06 6.45 -24.10
C ALA A 271 11.67 5.81 -24.05
N LEU A 272 11.64 4.49 -24.17
CA LEU A 272 10.46 3.65 -24.00
C LEU A 272 10.82 2.52 -23.02
N GLN A 273 9.95 2.25 -22.07
CA GLN A 273 10.09 1.15 -21.14
C GLN A 273 8.73 0.47 -20.94
N TYR A 274 8.77 -0.84 -20.89
CA TYR A 274 7.65 -1.69 -20.53
C TYR A 274 8.04 -2.54 -19.33
N ASP A 275 7.19 -2.51 -18.29
CA ASP A 275 7.34 -3.31 -17.08
C ASP A 275 6.15 -4.26 -16.98
N TYR A 276 6.45 -5.49 -16.62
CA TYR A 276 5.50 -6.54 -16.32
C TYR A 276 5.72 -7.03 -14.90
N ALA A 277 4.68 -7.04 -14.09
CA ALA A 277 4.69 -7.59 -12.75
C ALA A 277 3.66 -8.72 -12.64
N HIS A 278 4.07 -9.88 -12.16
CA HIS A 278 3.25 -11.09 -12.02
C HIS A 278 3.21 -11.56 -10.58
N SER A 279 2.01 -11.86 -10.09
CA SER A 279 1.76 -12.46 -8.78
C SER A 279 0.72 -13.57 -8.90
N SER A 280 0.83 -14.59 -8.08
CA SER A 280 -0.21 -15.64 -7.97
C SER A 280 -1.47 -15.16 -7.24
N GLU A 281 -1.40 -14.04 -6.55
CA GLU A 281 -2.46 -13.54 -5.65
C GLU A 281 -3.12 -12.25 -6.15
N MET A 282 -2.57 -11.62 -7.18
CA MET A 282 -3.04 -10.34 -7.74
C MET A 282 -3.08 -10.44 -9.26
N GLU A 283 -3.79 -9.51 -9.89
CA GLU A 283 -3.75 -9.38 -11.34
C GLU A 283 -2.37 -8.93 -11.83
N ASP A 284 -2.04 -9.35 -13.04
CA ASP A 284 -0.82 -8.94 -13.71
C ASP A 284 -0.82 -7.43 -13.98
N VAL A 285 0.27 -6.77 -13.61
CA VAL A 285 0.40 -5.32 -13.82
C VAL A 285 1.29 -5.03 -15.00
N HIS A 286 0.76 -4.24 -15.90
CA HIS A 286 1.44 -3.74 -17.09
C HIS A 286 1.69 -2.24 -16.94
N THR A 287 2.95 -1.84 -17.03
CA THR A 287 3.31 -0.41 -16.99
C THR A 287 4.06 -0.03 -18.26
N LEU A 288 3.57 0.98 -18.96
CA LEU A 288 4.23 1.58 -20.12
C LEU A 288 4.73 2.98 -19.75
N ARG A 289 6.02 3.23 -19.97
CA ARG A 289 6.65 4.54 -19.77
C ARG A 289 7.26 5.04 -21.06
N VAL A 290 6.93 6.28 -21.40
CA VAL A 290 7.51 6.99 -22.55
C VAL A 290 8.10 8.30 -22.05
N GLY A 291 9.33 8.59 -22.44
CA GLY A 291 10.01 9.82 -22.08
C GLY A 291 10.72 10.44 -23.28
N ALA A 292 10.69 11.76 -23.36
CA ALA A 292 11.40 12.53 -24.36
C ALA A 292 12.10 13.72 -23.70
N GLU A 293 13.29 14.02 -24.17
CA GLU A 293 14.05 15.22 -23.82
C GLU A 293 14.49 15.91 -25.10
N ALA A 294 14.34 17.22 -25.18
CA ALA A 294 14.82 18.02 -26.31
C ALA A 294 15.62 19.22 -25.83
N GLN A 295 16.78 19.43 -26.41
CA GLN A 295 17.56 20.65 -26.24
C GLN A 295 17.01 21.76 -27.15
N VAL A 296 16.38 22.77 -26.56
CA VAL A 296 15.75 23.87 -27.28
C VAL A 296 16.75 24.99 -27.60
N SER A 297 17.68 25.20 -26.67
CA SER A 297 18.79 26.16 -26.85
C SER A 297 20.02 25.71 -26.03
N ARG A 298 21.12 26.46 -26.14
CA ARG A 298 22.29 26.18 -25.28
C ARG A 298 21.92 26.36 -23.81
N GLY A 299 21.89 25.24 -23.06
CA GLY A 299 21.58 25.22 -21.63
C GLY A 299 20.09 25.20 -21.29
N LEU A 300 19.18 25.04 -22.27
CA LEU A 300 17.76 24.88 -22.04
C LEU A 300 17.26 23.55 -22.61
N PHE A 301 16.71 22.72 -21.73
CA PHE A 301 16.13 21.41 -22.07
C PHE A 301 14.65 21.40 -21.70
N ILE A 302 13.84 20.75 -22.52
CA ILE A 302 12.44 20.44 -22.24
C ILE A 302 12.31 18.94 -22.12
N ASN A 303 11.70 18.47 -21.05
CA ASN A 303 11.44 17.07 -20.79
C ASN A 303 9.93 16.84 -20.78
N ALA A 304 9.48 15.75 -21.39
CA ALA A 304 8.11 15.29 -21.32
C ALA A 304 8.07 13.78 -21.03
N GLY A 305 7.15 13.35 -20.21
CA GLY A 305 6.98 11.95 -19.87
C GLY A 305 5.51 11.57 -19.72
N TYR A 306 5.23 10.33 -20.06
CA TYR A 306 3.92 9.71 -19.88
C TYR A 306 4.08 8.30 -19.31
N VAL A 307 3.25 7.96 -18.33
CA VAL A 307 3.19 6.65 -17.71
C VAL A 307 1.74 6.19 -17.70
N TYR A 308 1.54 4.97 -18.15
CA TYR A 308 0.30 4.21 -18.02
C TYR A 308 0.57 2.97 -17.16
N GLU A 309 -0.26 2.73 -16.15
CA GLU A 309 -0.20 1.56 -15.28
C GLU A 309 -1.59 0.94 -15.15
N SER A 310 -1.71 -0.37 -15.41
CA SER A 310 -2.96 -1.10 -15.21
C SER A 310 -3.28 -1.29 -13.73
N SER A 311 -4.53 -1.58 -13.39
CA SER A 311 -4.93 -1.95 -12.03
C SER A 311 -4.27 -3.25 -11.59
N PHE A 312 -4.02 -3.42 -10.31
CA PHE A 312 -3.46 -4.62 -9.70
C PHE A 312 -4.42 -5.35 -8.75
N LEU A 313 -5.58 -4.75 -8.44
CA LEU A 313 -6.58 -5.40 -7.61
C LEU A 313 -7.58 -6.15 -8.47
N GLN A 314 -7.91 -7.35 -8.05
CA GLN A 314 -9.09 -8.09 -8.53
C GLN A 314 -10.36 -7.38 -8.06
N GLU A 315 -11.47 -7.64 -8.76
CA GLU A 315 -12.75 -6.94 -8.51
C GLU A 315 -13.33 -7.18 -7.09
N ASP A 316 -12.81 -8.14 -6.32
CA ASP A 316 -13.34 -8.48 -4.99
C ASP A 316 -12.22 -8.84 -3.99
N PRO A 317 -11.55 -7.84 -3.36
CA PRO A 317 -10.46 -8.07 -2.42
C PRO A 317 -10.91 -8.37 -0.98
N ILE A 318 -12.15 -8.82 -0.74
CA ILE A 318 -12.67 -9.16 0.61
C ILE A 318 -11.77 -10.17 1.34
N TRP A 319 -11.09 -11.04 0.62
CA TRP A 319 -10.15 -12.02 1.16
C TRP A 319 -8.91 -11.41 1.84
N MET A 320 -8.63 -10.11 1.64
CA MET A 320 -7.54 -9.40 2.33
C MET A 320 -7.88 -9.04 3.78
N LEU A 321 -9.14 -9.14 4.18
CA LEU A 321 -9.58 -8.84 5.53
C LEU A 321 -9.42 -10.09 6.41
N GLY A 322 -8.44 -10.07 7.32
CA GLY A 322 -8.33 -11.11 8.34
C GLY A 322 -9.53 -11.08 9.30
N TYR A 323 -9.89 -12.22 9.90
CA TYR A 323 -10.99 -12.32 10.87
C TYR A 323 -10.85 -11.36 12.07
N ASN A 324 -9.64 -10.97 12.42
CA ASN A 324 -9.32 -10.03 13.48
C ASN A 324 -9.20 -8.58 13.02
N GLU A 325 -9.61 -8.26 11.80
CA GLU A 325 -9.59 -6.89 11.32
C GLU A 325 -10.75 -6.09 11.90
N ILE A 326 -10.42 -4.91 12.45
CA ILE A 326 -11.37 -3.99 13.08
C ILE A 326 -11.30 -2.68 12.31
N ARG A 327 -12.03 -2.62 11.19
CA ARG A 327 -12.00 -1.48 10.29
C ARG A 327 -13.40 -1.07 9.86
N THR A 328 -13.72 0.20 10.07
CA THR A 328 -14.96 0.83 9.63
C THR A 328 -14.71 2.03 8.72
N ASP A 329 -13.46 2.29 8.38
CA ASP A 329 -13.09 3.30 7.40
C ASP A 329 -13.27 2.79 5.96
N MET A 330 -13.07 3.70 5.00
CA MET A 330 -13.34 3.46 3.59
C MET A 330 -12.72 2.16 3.06
N ASP A 331 -13.51 1.45 2.30
CA ASP A 331 -13.13 0.25 1.59
C ASP A 331 -12.30 0.59 0.34
N TYR A 332 -11.10 0.02 0.24
CA TYR A 332 -10.18 0.20 -0.90
C TYR A 332 -10.42 -0.84 -2.02
N ARG A 333 -11.67 -1.23 -2.26
CA ARG A 333 -12.03 -2.26 -3.27
C ARG A 333 -11.70 -1.86 -4.70
N TYR A 334 -11.32 -0.63 -4.95
CA TYR A 334 -11.10 -0.16 -6.31
C TYR A 334 -9.79 0.58 -6.45
N THR A 335 -8.85 -0.01 -7.21
CA THR A 335 -7.67 0.70 -7.70
C THR A 335 -7.85 0.99 -9.19
N PRO A 336 -8.09 2.25 -9.55
CA PRO A 336 -8.23 2.62 -10.95
C PRO A 336 -6.89 2.45 -11.67
N GLN A 337 -6.98 2.28 -12.99
CA GLN A 337 -5.83 2.49 -13.88
C GLN A 337 -5.23 3.87 -13.60
N THR A 338 -3.90 3.94 -13.55
CA THR A 338 -3.23 5.18 -13.23
C THR A 338 -2.49 5.73 -14.44
N GLN A 339 -2.65 7.01 -14.71
CA GLN A 339 -1.99 7.71 -15.80
C GLN A 339 -1.32 8.97 -15.26
N TYR A 340 -0.05 9.15 -15.62
CA TYR A 340 0.71 10.34 -15.25
C TYR A 340 1.29 10.98 -16.50
N ALA A 341 1.16 12.30 -16.59
CA ALA A 341 1.87 13.11 -17.55
C ALA A 341 2.78 14.10 -16.81
N SER A 342 3.99 14.28 -17.26
CA SER A 342 4.95 15.21 -16.68
C SER A 342 5.59 16.07 -17.77
N VAL A 343 5.86 17.32 -17.43
CA VAL A 343 6.64 18.26 -18.25
C VAL A 343 7.63 18.95 -17.33
N GLY A 344 8.87 19.10 -17.78
CA GLY A 344 9.94 19.75 -17.04
C GLY A 344 10.77 20.65 -17.93
N LEU A 345 11.37 21.65 -17.31
CA LEU A 345 12.38 22.54 -17.91
C LEU A 345 13.68 22.37 -17.13
N GLY A 346 14.79 22.23 -17.80
CA GLY A 346 16.13 22.08 -17.22
C GLY A 346 17.19 22.93 -17.92
#